data_d1d089d18c7d5b3dc44d1338353cd5d3
#
_entry.id   d1d089d18c7d5b3dc44d1338353cd5d3
#
_cell.length_a   1.000
_cell.length_b   1.000
_cell.length_c   1.000
_cell.angle_alpha   90.00
_cell.angle_beta   90.00
_cell.angle_gamma   90.00
#
_symmetry.space_group_name_H-M   'P 1'
#
loop_
_entity.id
_entity.type
_entity.pdbx_description
1 polymer ?
#
loop_
_entity_poly.entity_id
_entity_poly.type
_entity_poly.pdbx_seq_one_letter_code
_entity_poly.pdbx_strand_id
1 'polypeptide(L)'
;KEILACQEAYREKAANAAENGKTLDYPEPTNEFIASNLAQILDLDEADILKRLAKTSSMYEMIKWRVEDDERDAVISFINENHITGIYTPPTTKRYYPKNSLAAQVIGWVNYSEGRGAYGVEAQYDEALSGETGRIVTAKNGDGTQMLYRYEDYYDATDGDNLTLTLDSAIQSYCE
;
A
#
# COMPACT_ATOMS: atom_id res chain seq x y z
N LYS A 1 -0.01 5.30 -16.36
CA LYS A 1 0.01 6.66 -16.97
C LYS A 1 1.04 7.56 -16.29
N GLU A 2 1.08 7.64 -14.96
CA GLU A 2 2.02 8.49 -14.22
C GLU A 2 3.48 8.04 -14.40
N ILE A 3 3.75 6.74 -14.41
CA ILE A 3 5.09 6.21 -14.69
C ILE A 3 5.54 6.59 -16.11
N LEU A 4 4.66 6.51 -17.12
CA LEU A 4 4.98 6.94 -18.48
C LEU A 4 5.30 8.44 -18.53
N ALA A 5 4.51 9.27 -17.84
CA ALA A 5 4.79 10.70 -17.73
C ALA A 5 6.13 10.98 -17.03
N CYS A 6 6.49 10.17 -16.04
CA CYS A 6 7.80 10.25 -15.36
C CYS A 6 8.95 9.95 -16.34
N GLN A 7 8.81 8.91 -17.17
CA GLN A 7 9.79 8.54 -18.19
C GLN A 7 9.95 9.64 -19.26
N GLU A 8 8.84 10.22 -19.72
CA GLU A 8 8.85 11.33 -20.67
C GLU A 8 9.55 12.56 -20.08
N ALA A 9 9.19 12.93 -18.84
CA ALA A 9 9.83 14.03 -18.14
C ALA A 9 11.34 13.82 -17.90
N TYR A 10 11.76 12.57 -17.64
CA TYR A 10 13.19 12.23 -17.56
C TYR A 10 13.89 12.48 -18.89
N ARG A 11 13.32 12.00 -20.01
CA ARG A 11 13.91 12.16 -21.35
C ARG A 11 14.05 13.62 -21.75
N GLU A 12 13.06 14.46 -21.45
CA GLU A 12 13.14 15.90 -21.68
C GLU A 12 14.25 16.54 -20.83
N LYS A 13 14.35 16.20 -19.55
CA LYS A 13 15.41 16.70 -18.68
C LYS A 13 16.80 16.23 -19.13
N ALA A 14 16.92 14.97 -19.54
CA ALA A 14 18.17 14.41 -20.05
C ALA A 14 18.62 15.09 -21.36
N ALA A 15 17.70 15.36 -22.26
CA ALA A 15 17.98 16.12 -23.49
C ALA A 15 18.47 17.54 -23.19
N ASN A 16 17.77 18.28 -22.33
CA ASN A 16 18.16 19.63 -21.92
C ASN A 16 19.52 19.64 -21.16
N ALA A 17 19.80 18.62 -20.35
CA ALA A 17 21.07 18.48 -19.65
C ALA A 17 22.22 18.21 -20.64
N ALA A 18 21.99 17.35 -21.63
CA ALA A 18 22.97 17.03 -22.67
C ALA A 18 23.33 18.25 -23.53
N GLU A 19 22.36 19.11 -23.88
CA GLU A 19 22.60 20.39 -24.55
C GLU A 19 23.52 21.34 -23.75
N ASN A 20 23.45 21.23 -22.40
CA ASN A 20 24.27 22.03 -21.48
C ASN A 20 25.57 21.31 -21.05
N GLY A 21 25.90 20.17 -21.66
CA GLY A 21 27.11 19.37 -21.33
C GLY A 21 27.07 18.72 -19.96
N LYS A 22 25.84 18.50 -19.39
CA LYS A 22 25.63 17.85 -18.10
C LYS A 22 24.92 16.51 -18.30
N THR A 23 25.14 15.57 -17.37
CA THR A 23 24.41 14.31 -17.27
C THR A 23 23.55 14.34 -16.00
N LEU A 24 22.43 13.60 -16.00
CA LEU A 24 21.64 13.43 -14.79
C LEU A 24 22.32 12.42 -13.85
N ASP A 25 22.22 12.65 -12.56
CA ASP A 25 22.85 11.83 -11.52
C ASP A 25 22.10 10.52 -11.21
N TYR A 26 20.97 10.29 -11.87
CA TYR A 26 20.13 9.11 -11.68
C TYR A 26 19.75 8.46 -13.01
N PRO A 27 19.53 7.14 -13.04
CA PRO A 27 19.24 6.40 -14.27
C PRO A 27 17.84 6.70 -14.83
N GLU A 28 17.62 6.38 -16.11
CA GLU A 28 16.29 6.43 -16.71
C GLU A 28 15.36 5.44 -16.01
N PRO A 29 14.16 5.86 -15.53
CA PRO A 29 13.22 5.00 -14.85
C PRO A 29 12.44 4.12 -15.86
N THR A 30 13.15 3.22 -16.56
CA THR A 30 12.52 2.27 -17.48
C THR A 30 11.69 1.25 -16.71
N ASN A 31 10.73 0.60 -17.39
CA ASN A 31 9.90 -0.43 -16.76
C ASN A 31 10.77 -1.58 -16.23
N GLU A 32 11.81 -1.95 -16.96
CA GLU A 32 12.78 -3.00 -16.58
C GLU A 32 13.57 -2.59 -15.34
N PHE A 33 14.05 -1.36 -15.29
CA PHE A 33 14.78 -0.84 -14.12
C PHE A 33 13.88 -0.82 -12.88
N ILE A 34 12.65 -0.33 -13.01
CA ILE A 34 11.68 -0.29 -11.91
C ILE A 34 11.32 -1.71 -11.46
N ALA A 35 11.03 -2.62 -12.41
CA ALA A 35 10.63 -3.99 -12.10
C ALA A 35 11.73 -4.77 -11.40
N SER A 36 12.97 -4.69 -11.88
CA SER A 36 14.11 -5.39 -11.29
C SER A 36 14.38 -4.95 -9.85
N ASN A 37 14.37 -3.63 -9.58
CA ASN A 37 14.57 -3.12 -8.23
C ASN A 37 13.41 -3.48 -7.29
N LEU A 38 12.15 -3.31 -7.73
CA LEU A 38 11.01 -3.69 -6.93
C LEU A 38 10.93 -5.20 -6.66
N ALA A 39 11.36 -6.03 -7.63
CA ALA A 39 11.44 -7.47 -7.44
C ALA A 39 12.41 -7.85 -6.32
N GLN A 40 13.56 -7.19 -6.25
CA GLN A 40 14.55 -7.41 -5.20
C GLN A 40 14.06 -6.92 -3.82
N ILE A 41 13.45 -5.72 -3.77
CA ILE A 41 12.99 -5.14 -2.50
C ILE A 41 11.80 -5.93 -1.93
N LEU A 42 10.86 -6.33 -2.78
CA LEU A 42 9.60 -6.94 -2.36
C LEU A 42 9.59 -8.47 -2.39
N ASP A 43 10.70 -9.10 -2.80
CA ASP A 43 10.82 -10.55 -3.00
C ASP A 43 9.72 -11.11 -3.91
N LEU A 44 9.60 -10.54 -5.11
CA LEU A 44 8.60 -10.87 -6.13
C LEU A 44 9.26 -11.23 -7.47
N ASP A 45 8.50 -11.91 -8.34
CA ASP A 45 8.93 -12.19 -9.70
C ASP A 45 8.93 -10.91 -10.57
N GLU A 46 10.08 -10.59 -11.14
CA GLU A 46 10.26 -9.45 -12.04
C GLU A 46 9.30 -9.50 -13.25
N ALA A 47 9.06 -10.68 -13.81
CA ALA A 47 8.18 -10.85 -14.97
C ALA A 47 6.73 -10.47 -14.64
N ASP A 48 6.27 -10.72 -13.42
CA ASP A 48 4.92 -10.35 -13.00
C ASP A 48 4.78 -8.85 -12.78
N ILE A 49 5.82 -8.21 -12.24
CA ILE A 49 5.85 -6.75 -12.09
C ILE A 49 5.86 -6.09 -13.47
N LEU A 50 6.70 -6.57 -14.39
CA LEU A 50 6.74 -6.06 -15.78
C LEU A 50 5.38 -6.15 -16.47
N LYS A 51 4.67 -7.28 -16.34
CA LYS A 51 3.31 -7.43 -16.89
C LYS A 51 2.33 -6.40 -16.34
N ARG A 52 2.46 -6.07 -15.03
CA ARG A 52 1.60 -5.06 -14.39
C ARG A 52 1.95 -3.65 -14.86
N LEU A 53 3.24 -3.31 -14.95
CA LEU A 53 3.72 -2.02 -15.46
C LEU A 53 3.37 -1.79 -16.93
N ALA A 54 3.32 -2.85 -17.74
CA ALA A 54 2.94 -2.77 -19.15
C ALA A 54 1.45 -2.49 -19.39
N LYS A 55 0.58 -2.64 -18.38
CA LYS A 55 -0.84 -2.36 -18.51
C LYS A 55 -1.12 -0.86 -18.60
N THR A 56 -1.59 -0.41 -19.75
CA THR A 56 -1.95 1.01 -19.97
C THR A 56 -3.44 1.30 -19.78
N SER A 57 -4.27 0.26 -19.79
CA SER A 57 -5.73 0.39 -19.64
C SER A 57 -6.20 0.57 -18.19
N SER A 58 -5.39 0.16 -17.20
CA SER A 58 -5.69 0.31 -15.78
C SER A 58 -5.15 1.63 -15.24
N MET A 59 -5.91 2.27 -14.36
CA MET A 59 -5.45 3.46 -13.63
C MET A 59 -4.61 3.09 -12.40
N TYR A 60 -4.82 1.88 -11.86
CA TYR A 60 -4.17 1.41 -10.65
C TYR A 60 -3.94 -0.10 -10.73
N GLU A 61 -2.72 -0.54 -10.44
CA GLU A 61 -2.34 -1.95 -10.36
C GLU A 61 -1.67 -2.23 -9.03
N MET A 62 -2.22 -3.18 -8.28
CA MET A 62 -1.63 -3.60 -7.01
C MET A 62 -0.43 -4.51 -7.28
N ILE A 63 0.73 -4.13 -6.77
CA ILE A 63 1.96 -4.93 -6.91
C ILE A 63 2.06 -5.94 -5.76
N LYS A 64 2.00 -5.48 -4.51
CA LYS A 64 2.06 -6.32 -3.31
C LYS A 64 1.07 -5.81 -2.27
N TRP A 65 0.38 -6.71 -1.60
CA TRP A 65 -0.44 -6.42 -0.45
C TRP A 65 0.40 -6.45 0.84
N ARG A 66 0.15 -5.50 1.75
CA ARG A 66 0.67 -5.52 3.12
C ARG A 66 2.17 -5.66 3.21
N VAL A 67 2.82 -4.76 2.56
CA VAL A 67 4.26 -4.56 2.62
C VAL A 67 4.64 -4.25 4.08
N GLU A 68 5.67 -4.89 4.60
CA GLU A 68 6.22 -4.59 5.93
C GLU A 68 6.89 -3.21 5.94
N ASP A 69 7.13 -2.66 7.13
CA ASP A 69 7.66 -1.30 7.26
C ASP A 69 9.05 -1.15 6.65
N ASP A 70 9.92 -2.15 6.79
CA ASP A 70 11.26 -2.17 6.21
C ASP A 70 11.23 -2.22 4.67
N GLU A 71 10.38 -3.06 4.10
CA GLU A 71 10.17 -3.13 2.64
C GLU A 71 9.60 -1.81 2.11
N ARG A 72 8.62 -1.22 2.83
CA ARG A 72 8.04 0.09 2.47
C ARG A 72 9.09 1.18 2.46
N ASP A 73 9.92 1.26 3.51
CA ASP A 73 10.95 2.28 3.64
C ASP A 73 12.02 2.12 2.55
N ALA A 74 12.37 0.89 2.18
CA ALA A 74 13.24 0.61 1.04
C ALA A 74 12.63 1.06 -0.30
N VAL A 75 11.33 0.82 -0.51
CA VAL A 75 10.61 1.30 -1.71
C VAL A 75 10.57 2.82 -1.75
N ILE A 76 10.30 3.49 -0.63
CA ILE A 76 10.27 4.96 -0.54
C ILE A 76 11.66 5.53 -0.84
N SER A 77 12.72 4.95 -0.29
CA SER A 77 14.11 5.36 -0.57
C SER A 77 14.43 5.22 -2.06
N PHE A 78 14.10 4.07 -2.66
CA PHE A 78 14.26 3.83 -4.09
C PHE A 78 13.55 4.86 -4.97
N ILE A 79 12.28 5.17 -4.63
CA ILE A 79 11.48 6.18 -5.35
C ILE A 79 12.12 7.56 -5.26
N ASN A 80 12.56 7.97 -4.07
CA ASN A 80 13.14 9.29 -3.83
C ASN A 80 14.51 9.45 -4.50
N GLU A 81 15.39 8.46 -4.40
CA GLU A 81 16.73 8.47 -4.99
C GLU A 81 16.68 8.55 -6.52
N ASN A 82 15.71 7.90 -7.14
CA ASN A 82 15.59 7.85 -8.59
C ASN A 82 14.50 8.80 -9.13
N HIS A 83 13.92 9.64 -8.29
CA HIS A 83 12.87 10.61 -8.66
C HIS A 83 11.69 9.98 -9.43
N ILE A 84 11.29 8.77 -9.04
CA ILE A 84 10.20 8.03 -9.69
C ILE A 84 8.85 8.53 -9.17
N THR A 85 7.90 8.70 -10.07
CA THR A 85 6.51 9.05 -9.74
C THR A 85 5.55 7.97 -10.24
N GLY A 86 4.39 7.83 -9.59
CA GLY A 86 3.37 6.85 -9.97
C GLY A 86 3.45 5.52 -9.21
N ILE A 87 4.31 5.44 -8.20
CA ILE A 87 4.33 4.32 -7.23
C ILE A 87 3.90 4.87 -5.88
N TYR A 88 2.94 4.22 -5.25
CA TYR A 88 2.33 4.67 -4.00
C TYR A 88 2.32 3.55 -2.97
N THR A 89 2.60 3.91 -1.72
CA THR A 89 2.59 3.03 -0.56
C THR A 89 1.56 3.53 0.47
N PRO A 90 0.24 3.41 0.17
CA PRO A 90 -0.77 3.87 1.11
C PRO A 90 -0.72 3.04 2.40
N PRO A 91 -0.91 3.66 3.57
CA PRO A 91 -0.97 2.94 4.83
C PRO A 91 -2.17 1.98 4.84
N THR A 92 -1.96 0.80 5.40
CA THR A 92 -3.01 -0.20 5.59
C THR A 92 -2.84 -0.90 6.93
N THR A 93 -3.88 -1.56 7.39
CA THR A 93 -3.85 -2.32 8.63
C THR A 93 -3.55 -3.78 8.38
N LYS A 94 -2.81 -4.40 9.28
CA LYS A 94 -2.50 -5.83 9.26
C LYS A 94 -2.81 -6.44 10.62
N ARG A 95 -3.53 -7.56 10.61
CA ARG A 95 -3.76 -8.34 11.84
C ARG A 95 -2.51 -9.16 12.14
N TYR A 96 -2.06 -9.10 13.36
CA TYR A 96 -0.92 -9.84 13.84
C TYR A 96 -1.33 -10.79 14.98
N TYR A 97 -0.93 -12.05 14.89
CA TYR A 97 -1.21 -13.09 15.88
C TYR A 97 0.09 -13.50 16.60
N PRO A 98 0.44 -12.87 17.75
CA PRO A 98 1.76 -13.04 18.37
C PRO A 98 2.06 -14.47 18.84
N LYS A 99 1.00 -15.25 19.09
CA LYS A 99 1.11 -16.65 19.56
C LYS A 99 0.73 -17.67 18.47
N ASN A 100 0.82 -17.26 17.20
CA ASN A 100 0.52 -18.09 16.03
C ASN A 100 -0.86 -18.80 16.13
N SER A 101 -0.87 -20.14 16.28
CA SER A 101 -2.09 -20.95 16.27
C SER A 101 -2.81 -21.03 17.63
N LEU A 102 -2.25 -20.47 18.70
CA LEU A 102 -2.84 -20.58 20.04
C LEU A 102 -4.27 -20.04 20.07
N ALA A 103 -5.22 -20.85 20.49
CA ALA A 103 -6.65 -20.54 20.52
C ALA A 103 -7.24 -20.11 19.17
N ALA A 104 -6.64 -20.50 18.05
CA ALA A 104 -7.05 -20.08 16.71
C ALA A 104 -8.53 -20.39 16.42
N GLN A 105 -9.05 -21.50 16.94
CA GLN A 105 -10.47 -21.89 16.78
C GLN A 105 -11.43 -20.94 17.51
N VAL A 106 -10.98 -20.31 18.59
CA VAL A 106 -11.80 -19.36 19.35
C VAL A 106 -11.59 -17.94 18.82
N ILE A 107 -10.35 -17.50 18.67
CA ILE A 107 -10.00 -16.16 18.18
C ILE A 107 -10.52 -15.99 16.74
N GLY A 108 -10.31 -16.98 15.90
CA GLY A 108 -10.68 -16.92 14.50
C GLY A 108 -9.64 -16.18 13.64
N TRP A 109 -10.09 -15.69 12.51
CA TRP A 109 -9.23 -15.00 11.55
C TRP A 109 -10.02 -13.96 10.74
N VAL A 110 -9.29 -13.02 10.16
CA VAL A 110 -9.83 -11.95 9.33
C VAL A 110 -9.70 -12.29 7.85
N ASN A 111 -10.79 -12.17 7.10
CA ASN A 111 -10.73 -12.24 5.64
C ASN A 111 -10.13 -10.94 5.11
N TYR A 112 -8.94 -11.02 4.62
CA TYR A 112 -8.17 -9.87 4.18
C TYR A 112 -8.66 -9.22 2.90
N SER A 113 -9.36 -9.94 2.04
CA SER A 113 -9.92 -9.35 0.82
C SER A 113 -11.16 -8.51 1.11
N GLU A 114 -11.89 -8.85 2.17
CA GLU A 114 -13.09 -8.13 2.59
C GLU A 114 -12.81 -7.17 3.75
N GLY A 115 -11.67 -7.32 4.43
CA GLY A 115 -11.31 -6.53 5.60
C GLY A 115 -12.17 -6.82 6.84
N ARG A 116 -12.81 -8.00 6.90
CA ARG A 116 -13.76 -8.38 7.95
C ARG A 116 -13.38 -9.67 8.64
N GLY A 117 -13.79 -9.81 9.90
CA GLY A 117 -13.67 -11.06 10.63
C GLY A 117 -14.45 -12.18 9.94
N ALA A 118 -13.76 -13.31 9.63
CA ALA A 118 -14.36 -14.42 8.91
C ALA A 118 -14.85 -15.53 9.83
N TYR A 119 -14.25 -15.68 11.01
CA TYR A 119 -14.58 -16.73 11.95
C TYR A 119 -14.24 -16.34 13.40
N GLY A 120 -14.85 -17.04 14.37
CA GLY A 120 -14.56 -16.93 15.80
C GLY A 120 -14.93 -15.56 16.39
N VAL A 121 -14.14 -15.14 17.36
CA VAL A 121 -14.29 -13.85 18.06
C VAL A 121 -14.12 -12.68 17.09
N GLU A 122 -13.19 -12.79 16.13
CA GLU A 122 -12.97 -11.78 15.09
C GLU A 122 -14.25 -11.52 14.27
N ALA A 123 -14.99 -12.56 13.92
CA ALA A 123 -16.25 -12.39 13.19
C ALA A 123 -17.41 -11.91 14.07
N GLN A 124 -17.48 -12.41 15.32
CA GLN A 124 -18.57 -12.07 16.23
C GLN A 124 -18.52 -10.60 16.68
N TYR A 125 -17.33 -10.04 16.81
CA TYR A 125 -17.11 -8.67 17.29
C TYR A 125 -16.50 -7.77 16.21
N ASP A 126 -16.65 -8.13 14.93
CA ASP A 126 -16.09 -7.41 13.80
C ASP A 126 -16.46 -5.92 13.80
N GLU A 127 -17.73 -5.60 14.07
CA GLU A 127 -18.23 -4.23 14.11
C GLU A 127 -17.55 -3.39 15.20
N ALA A 128 -17.32 -3.95 16.38
CA ALA A 128 -16.63 -3.26 17.47
C ALA A 128 -15.11 -3.14 17.24
N LEU A 129 -14.50 -4.19 16.65
CA LEU A 129 -13.06 -4.24 16.41
C LEU A 129 -12.58 -3.44 15.20
N SER A 130 -13.45 -3.22 14.21
CA SER A 130 -13.07 -2.57 12.95
C SER A 130 -12.96 -1.06 13.03
N GLY A 131 -13.68 -0.42 13.96
CA GLY A 131 -13.79 1.04 14.04
C GLY A 131 -14.43 1.66 12.78
N GLU A 132 -14.28 2.95 12.61
CA GLU A 132 -14.80 3.70 11.48
C GLU A 132 -13.65 4.30 10.65
N THR A 133 -13.67 4.04 9.34
CA THR A 133 -12.67 4.59 8.43
C THR A 133 -12.90 6.08 8.21
N GLY A 134 -11.89 6.89 8.45
CA GLY A 134 -11.91 8.31 8.13
C GLY A 134 -12.07 8.54 6.62
N ARG A 135 -12.75 9.62 6.25
CA ARG A 135 -12.94 10.01 4.85
C ARG A 135 -12.86 11.52 4.68
N ILE A 136 -12.33 11.93 3.53
CA ILE A 136 -12.32 13.32 3.11
C ILE A 136 -13.26 13.44 1.91
N VAL A 137 -14.27 14.27 2.04
CA VAL A 137 -15.20 14.56 0.96
C VAL A 137 -14.81 15.89 0.32
N THR A 138 -14.31 15.86 -0.92
CA THR A 138 -13.92 17.04 -1.67
C THR A 138 -14.84 17.24 -2.88
N ALA A 139 -15.27 18.47 -3.13
CA ALA A 139 -16.02 18.80 -4.33
C ALA A 139 -15.04 19.01 -5.52
N LYS A 140 -15.32 18.32 -6.63
CA LYS A 140 -14.59 18.49 -7.90
C LYS A 140 -15.55 18.97 -8.99
N ASN A 141 -15.02 19.78 -9.92
CA ASN A 141 -15.74 20.15 -11.13
C ASN A 141 -15.91 18.94 -12.07
N GLY A 142 -16.82 19.04 -13.04
CA GLY A 142 -17.04 17.99 -14.04
C GLY A 142 -15.80 17.58 -14.83
N ASP A 143 -14.79 18.42 -14.90
CA ASP A 143 -13.49 18.17 -15.53
C ASP A 143 -12.44 17.56 -14.57
N GLY A 144 -12.83 17.23 -13.33
CA GLY A 144 -11.93 16.66 -12.32
C GLY A 144 -11.00 17.65 -11.63
N THR A 145 -11.06 18.94 -11.96
CA THR A 145 -10.28 20.00 -11.31
C THR A 145 -10.92 20.40 -9.97
N GLN A 146 -10.09 20.78 -8.99
CA GLN A 146 -10.57 21.27 -7.69
C GLN A 146 -11.32 22.59 -7.87
N MET A 147 -12.46 22.73 -7.20
CA MET A 147 -13.19 24.00 -7.18
C MET A 147 -12.39 25.07 -6.45
N LEU A 148 -12.51 26.33 -6.90
CA LEU A 148 -11.88 27.51 -6.30
C LEU A 148 -12.31 27.75 -4.83
N TYR A 149 -13.49 27.30 -4.46
CA TYR A 149 -13.97 27.27 -3.09
C TYR A 149 -13.85 25.84 -2.60
N ARG A 150 -12.86 25.57 -1.73
CA ARG A 150 -12.64 24.28 -1.08
C ARG A 150 -13.78 23.99 -0.12
N TYR A 151 -14.70 23.14 -0.53
CA TYR A 151 -15.58 22.46 0.39
C TYR A 151 -14.93 21.10 0.69
N GLU A 152 -14.30 21.00 1.82
CA GLU A 152 -13.67 19.76 2.30
C GLU A 152 -14.29 19.43 3.64
N ASP A 153 -15.06 18.35 3.68
CA ASP A 153 -15.54 17.78 4.93
C ASP A 153 -14.59 16.65 5.35
N TYR A 154 -14.03 16.81 6.52
CA TYR A 154 -13.16 15.82 7.15
C TYR A 154 -13.97 15.01 8.15
N TYR A 155 -13.99 13.71 7.96
CA TYR A 155 -14.50 12.74 8.93
C TYR A 155 -13.29 11.99 9.47
N ASP A 156 -13.00 12.18 10.74
CA ASP A 156 -11.87 11.51 11.40
C ASP A 156 -12.12 10.01 11.48
N ALA A 157 -11.04 9.23 11.41
CA ALA A 157 -11.10 7.80 11.68
C ALA A 157 -11.31 7.57 13.17
N THR A 158 -12.16 6.61 13.51
CA THR A 158 -12.34 6.15 14.89
C THR A 158 -11.76 4.76 15.03
N ASP A 159 -10.81 4.60 15.96
CA ASP A 159 -10.19 3.30 16.23
C ASP A 159 -11.23 2.31 16.75
N GLY A 160 -11.06 1.03 16.42
CA GLY A 160 -11.88 -0.03 16.96
C GLY A 160 -11.62 -0.30 18.44
N ASP A 161 -12.58 -0.93 19.08
CA ASP A 161 -12.53 -1.27 20.49
C ASP A 161 -11.51 -2.39 20.80
N ASN A 162 -11.05 -2.43 22.04
CA ASN A 162 -10.24 -3.52 22.55
C ASN A 162 -11.12 -4.59 23.21
N LEU A 163 -10.92 -5.85 22.83
CA LEU A 163 -11.63 -6.99 23.44
C LEU A 163 -10.72 -7.80 24.32
N THR A 164 -11.10 -7.95 25.59
CA THR A 164 -10.38 -8.80 26.55
C THR A 164 -11.14 -10.12 26.75
N LEU A 165 -10.48 -11.24 26.48
CA LEU A 165 -11.03 -12.57 26.67
C LEU A 165 -10.67 -13.12 28.04
N THR A 166 -11.50 -13.98 28.58
CA THR A 166 -11.27 -14.70 29.85
C THR A 166 -10.42 -15.97 29.68
N LEU A 167 -9.89 -16.20 28.47
CA LEU A 167 -8.99 -17.32 28.19
C LEU A 167 -7.63 -17.11 28.88
N ASP A 168 -7.22 -18.08 29.69
CA ASP A 168 -5.88 -18.13 30.23
C ASP A 168 -4.93 -18.74 29.20
N SER A 169 -3.96 -17.95 28.75
CA SER A 169 -3.04 -18.36 27.70
C SER A 169 -2.09 -19.49 28.12
N ALA A 170 -1.81 -19.65 29.41
CA ALA A 170 -0.96 -20.73 29.91
C ALA A 170 -1.74 -22.04 29.93
N ILE A 171 -2.98 -22.02 30.44
CA ILE A 171 -3.86 -23.18 30.43
C ILE A 171 -4.14 -23.63 28.99
N GLN A 172 -4.46 -22.68 28.11
CA GLN A 172 -4.71 -22.98 26.69
C GLN A 172 -3.49 -23.65 26.03
N SER A 173 -2.29 -23.15 26.30
CA SER A 173 -1.05 -23.71 25.73
C SER A 173 -0.74 -25.13 26.24
N TYR A 174 -1.25 -25.54 27.42
CA TYR A 174 -1.11 -26.90 27.90
C TYR A 174 -2.17 -27.85 27.32
N CYS A 175 -3.29 -27.31 26.85
CA CYS A 175 -4.40 -28.10 26.29
C CYS A 175 -4.28 -28.34 24.78
N GLU A 176 -3.48 -27.57 24.07
CA GLU A 176 -3.16 -27.73 22.66
C GLU A 176 -1.90 -28.56 22.43
#